data_5bbbfce88b6b4ed2b06e711ffc872fb4
#
_entry.id   5bbbfce88b6b4ed2b06e711ffc872fb4
#
_cell.length_a   1.000
_cell.length_b   1.000
_cell.length_c   1.000
_cell.angle_alpha   90.00
_cell.angle_beta   90.00
_cell.angle_gamma   90.00
#
_symmetry.space_group_name_H-M   'P 1'
#
loop_
_entity.id
_entity.type
_entity.pdbx_description
1 polymer ?
#
loop_
_entity_poly.entity_id
_entity_poly.type
_entity_poly.pdbx_seq_one_letter_code
_entity_poly.pdbx_strand_id
1 'polypeptide(L)'
;MRKETYGITTYKSTHHTIQAESVFKEKGIGFRTIPTPREITVSCGLAIIFALDDLSKVKEMISSNEINIDSIYKYTKDGANSKAEKII
;
A
#
# COMPACT_ATOMS: atom_id res chain seq x y z
N MET A 1 14.18 -8.71 -18.44
CA MET A 1 13.76 -8.68 -17.04
C MET A 1 12.36 -8.16 -16.90
N ARG A 2 11.65 -8.67 -15.94
CA ARG A 2 10.25 -8.32 -15.72
C ARG A 2 10.08 -7.05 -14.92
N LYS A 3 9.25 -6.17 -15.42
CA LYS A 3 8.84 -4.99 -14.68
C LYS A 3 7.61 -5.35 -13.86
N GLU A 4 7.70 -5.16 -12.55
CA GLU A 4 6.59 -5.44 -11.63
C GLU A 4 6.07 -4.14 -11.05
N THR A 5 4.77 -3.98 -11.03
CA THR A 5 4.13 -2.77 -10.52
C THR A 5 3.09 -3.13 -9.48
N TYR A 6 3.17 -2.45 -8.33
CA TYR A 6 2.28 -2.71 -7.20
C TYR A 6 1.72 -1.40 -6.65
N GLY A 7 0.64 -1.50 -5.88
CA GLY A 7 0.19 -0.40 -5.06
C GLY A 7 0.75 -0.59 -3.65
N ILE A 8 1.12 0.50 -3.02
CA ILE A 8 1.57 0.49 -1.63
C ILE A 8 0.80 1.54 -0.86
N THR A 9 0.18 1.14 0.26
CA THR A 9 -0.44 2.08 1.18
C THR A 9 0.45 2.22 2.41
N THR A 10 0.64 3.47 2.84
CA THR A 10 1.43 3.77 4.02
C THR A 10 0.51 4.32 5.12
N TYR A 11 0.93 4.19 6.37
CA TYR A 11 0.10 4.50 7.52
C TYR A 11 0.87 5.36 8.53
N LYS A 12 0.14 6.15 9.32
CA LYS A 12 0.74 6.99 10.34
C LYS A 12 1.12 6.23 11.59
N SER A 13 0.50 5.07 11.81
CA SER A 13 0.81 4.23 12.96
C SER A 13 0.62 2.76 12.63
N THR A 14 1.27 1.91 13.41
CA THR A 14 1.13 0.46 13.30
C THR A 14 -0.31 0.02 13.54
N HIS A 15 -1.00 0.70 14.44
CA HIS A 15 -2.40 0.42 14.72
C HIS A 15 -3.27 0.56 13.47
N HIS A 16 -3.06 1.62 12.69
CA HIS A 16 -3.79 1.83 11.45
C HIS A 16 -3.46 0.76 10.40
N THR A 17 -2.21 0.29 10.39
CA THR A 17 -1.79 -0.79 9.50
C THR A 17 -2.54 -2.08 9.82
N ILE A 18 -2.61 -2.45 11.09
CA ILE A 18 -3.30 -3.66 11.53
C ILE A 18 -4.79 -3.59 11.21
N GLN A 19 -5.39 -2.44 11.43
CA GLN A 19 -6.80 -2.20 11.11
C GLN A 19 -7.05 -2.39 9.60
N ALA A 20 -6.16 -1.86 8.79
CA ALA A 20 -6.26 -1.98 7.34
C ALA A 20 -6.11 -3.43 6.88
N GLU A 21 -5.22 -4.20 7.50
CA GLU A 21 -5.08 -5.62 7.18
C GLU A 21 -6.40 -6.37 7.33
N SER A 22 -7.12 -6.08 8.42
CA SER A 22 -8.42 -6.70 8.67
C SER A 22 -9.43 -6.37 7.57
N VAL A 23 -9.45 -5.11 7.13
CA VAL A 23 -10.38 -4.67 6.09
C VAL A 23 -10.02 -5.28 4.75
N PHE A 24 -8.73 -5.36 4.41
CA PHE A 24 -8.28 -6.01 3.18
C PHE A 24 -8.71 -7.48 3.14
N LYS A 25 -8.57 -8.19 4.26
CA LYS A 25 -9.01 -9.58 4.36
C LYS A 25 -10.53 -9.70 4.18
N GLU A 26 -11.27 -8.81 4.82
CA GLU A 26 -12.72 -8.80 4.75
C GLU A 26 -13.24 -8.56 3.33
N LYS A 27 -12.55 -7.70 2.58
CA LYS A 27 -12.90 -7.40 1.20
C LYS A 27 -12.37 -8.42 0.20
N GLY A 28 -11.58 -9.39 0.64
CA GLY A 28 -10.99 -10.39 -0.23
C GLY A 28 -9.89 -9.86 -1.12
N ILE A 29 -9.25 -8.77 -0.74
CA ILE A 29 -8.16 -8.18 -1.50
C ILE A 29 -6.84 -8.83 -1.08
N GLY A 30 -6.11 -9.38 -2.05
CA GLY A 30 -4.79 -9.95 -1.77
C GLY A 30 -3.81 -8.86 -1.38
N PHE A 31 -3.06 -9.08 -0.29
CA PHE A 31 -2.09 -8.10 0.18
C PHE A 31 -0.97 -8.77 0.95
N ARG A 32 0.07 -7.99 1.20
CA ARG A 32 1.18 -8.42 2.03
C ARG A 32 1.68 -7.22 2.82
N THR A 33 1.95 -7.40 4.10
CA THR A 33 2.53 -6.36 4.94
C THR A 33 4.04 -6.45 4.84
N ILE A 34 4.69 -5.34 4.52
CA ILE A 34 6.13 -5.27 4.30
C ILE A 34 6.73 -4.10 5.07
N PRO A 35 8.05 -4.12 5.33
CA PRO A 35 8.73 -2.93 5.81
C PRO A 35 8.62 -1.84 4.75
N THR A 36 8.42 -0.61 5.17
CA THR A 36 8.28 0.51 4.22
C THR A 36 9.55 0.66 3.38
N PRO A 37 9.43 0.70 2.03
CA PRO A 37 10.60 0.87 1.16
C PRO A 37 11.33 2.18 1.43
N ARG A 38 12.64 2.19 1.16
CA ARG A 38 13.50 3.38 1.34
C ARG A 38 13.04 4.59 0.55
N GLU A 39 12.44 4.33 -0.61
CA GLU A 39 11.97 5.38 -1.51
C GLU A 39 10.79 6.15 -0.92
N ILE A 40 10.19 5.62 0.15
CA ILE A 40 9.03 6.21 0.79
C ILE A 40 9.38 6.61 2.22
N THR A 41 9.16 7.89 2.56
CA THR A 41 9.40 8.40 3.90
C THR A 41 8.08 8.47 4.65
N VAL A 42 7.94 7.70 5.74
CA VAL A 42 6.72 7.66 6.55
C VAL A 42 7.06 7.48 8.03
N SER A 43 6.09 7.80 8.88
CA SER A 43 6.24 7.68 10.33
C SER A 43 6.22 6.22 10.80
N CYS A 44 5.39 5.40 10.17
CA CYS A 44 5.27 3.98 10.49
C CYS A 44 6.21 3.17 9.62
N GLY A 45 6.93 2.22 10.21
CA GLY A 45 7.86 1.38 9.48
C GLY A 45 7.21 0.26 8.66
N LEU A 46 5.88 0.17 8.64
CA LEU A 46 5.15 -0.88 7.93
C LEU A 46 4.27 -0.30 6.83
N ALA A 47 4.14 -1.04 5.75
CA ALA A 47 3.29 -0.66 4.63
C ALA A 47 2.58 -1.91 4.12
N ILE A 48 1.47 -1.71 3.41
CA ILE A 48 0.75 -2.81 2.77
C ILE A 48 0.93 -2.72 1.26
N ILE A 49 1.41 -3.82 0.67
CA ILE A 49 1.57 -3.91 -0.78
C ILE A 49 0.42 -4.76 -1.33
N PHE A 50 -0.15 -4.34 -2.45
CA PHE A 50 -1.27 -5.02 -3.09
C PHE A 50 -1.15 -4.89 -4.61
N ALA A 51 -1.91 -5.72 -5.34
CA ALA A 51 -1.92 -5.65 -6.80
C ALA A 51 -2.53 -4.32 -7.25
N LEU A 52 -1.89 -3.65 -8.20
CA LEU A 52 -2.36 -2.35 -8.68
C LEU A 52 -3.77 -2.43 -9.27
N ASP A 53 -4.18 -3.61 -9.76
CA ASP A 53 -5.53 -3.84 -10.27
C ASP A 53 -6.60 -3.61 -9.19
N ASP A 54 -6.24 -3.70 -7.93
CA ASP A 54 -7.17 -3.50 -6.81
C ASP A 54 -7.19 -2.05 -6.32
N LEU A 55 -6.50 -1.15 -7.01
CA LEU A 55 -6.40 0.24 -6.59
C LEU A 55 -7.76 0.93 -6.43
N SER A 56 -8.69 0.67 -7.33
CA SER A 56 -10.02 1.28 -7.25
C SER A 56 -10.77 0.81 -6.00
N LYS A 57 -10.62 -0.46 -5.63
CA LYS A 57 -11.22 -1.00 -4.41
C LYS A 57 -10.62 -0.34 -3.17
N VAL A 58 -9.30 -0.16 -3.18
CA VAL A 58 -8.62 0.50 -2.06
C VAL A 58 -9.05 1.95 -1.93
N LYS A 59 -9.20 2.65 -3.03
CA LYS A 59 -9.70 4.04 -3.02
C LYS A 59 -11.11 4.13 -2.44
N GLU A 60 -11.97 3.17 -2.76
CA GLU A 60 -13.31 3.11 -2.20
C GLU A 60 -13.28 2.92 -0.69
N MET A 61 -12.38 2.05 -0.20
CA MET A 61 -12.23 1.81 1.24
C MET A 61 -11.82 3.08 1.97
N ILE A 62 -10.96 3.88 1.34
CA ILE A 62 -10.52 5.16 1.90
C ILE A 62 -11.67 6.15 1.92
N SER A 63 -12.41 6.26 0.82
CA SER A 63 -13.54 7.19 0.70
C SER A 63 -14.64 6.90 1.71
N SER A 64 -14.87 5.63 2.03
CA SER A 64 -15.88 5.23 3.00
C SER A 64 -15.35 5.18 4.44
N ASN A 65 -14.12 5.65 4.66
CA ASN A 65 -13.48 5.71 5.98
C ASN A 65 -13.30 4.33 6.63
N GLU A 66 -13.20 3.28 5.84
CA GLU A 66 -12.95 1.93 6.37
C GLU A 66 -11.50 1.76 6.81
N ILE A 67 -10.59 2.48 6.17
CA ILE A 67 -9.16 2.48 6.53
C ILE A 67 -8.63 3.92 6.59
N ASN A 68 -7.62 4.12 7.43
CA ASN A 68 -6.93 5.41 7.56
C ASN A 68 -5.52 5.25 7.03
N ILE A 69 -5.22 5.91 5.92
CA ILE A 69 -3.89 5.82 5.31
C ILE A 69 -3.18 7.17 5.40
N ASP A 70 -1.86 7.13 5.27
CA ASP A 70 -1.06 8.32 5.11
C ASP A 70 -0.99 8.68 3.62
N SER A 71 -0.61 7.73 2.78
CA SER A 71 -0.48 7.94 1.35
C SER A 71 -0.62 6.64 0.58
N ILE A 72 -0.86 6.75 -0.73
CA ILE A 72 -0.81 5.63 -1.66
C ILE A 72 0.28 5.90 -2.67
N TYR A 73 1.09 4.89 -2.96
CA TYR A 73 2.16 4.98 -3.95
C TYR A 73 1.99 3.90 -5.01
N LYS A 74 2.41 4.23 -6.22
CA LYS A 74 2.61 3.25 -7.28
C LYS A 74 4.08 2.85 -7.21
N TYR A 75 4.33 1.60 -6.89
CA TYR A 75 5.68 1.07 -6.74
C TYR A 75 6.03 0.21 -7.93
N THR A 76 7.09 0.57 -8.64
CA THR A 76 7.57 -0.15 -9.81
C THR A 76 8.93 -0.74 -9.51
N LYS A 77 9.06 -2.04 -9.71
CA LYS A 77 10.33 -2.73 -9.56
C LYS A 77 10.76 -3.27 -10.91
N ASP A 78 11.95 -2.89 -11.36
CA ASP A 78 12.49 -3.27 -12.65
C ASP A 78 13.95 -3.73 -12.45
N GLY A 79 14.13 -5.04 -12.30
CA GLY A 79 15.43 -5.60 -12.00
C GLY A 79 15.95 -5.11 -10.65
N ALA A 80 17.11 -4.48 -10.64
CA ALA A 80 17.73 -3.93 -9.44
C ALA A 80 17.20 -2.53 -9.08
N ASN A 81 16.44 -1.91 -9.99
CA ASN A 81 15.89 -0.57 -9.78
C ASN A 81 14.48 -0.63 -9.21
N SER A 82 14.17 0.34 -8.37
CA SER A 82 12.81 0.49 -7.84
C SER A 82 12.45 1.96 -7.78
N LYS A 83 11.16 2.24 -7.96
CA LYS A 83 10.67 3.61 -7.99
C LYS A 83 9.30 3.67 -7.35
N ALA A 84 9.08 4.67 -6.51
CA ALA A 84 7.77 4.90 -5.88
C ALA A 84 7.23 6.25 -6.32
N GLU A 85 6.01 6.26 -6.83
CA GLU A 85 5.33 7.49 -7.24
C GLU A 85 4.09 7.68 -6.37
N LYS A 86 4.00 8.85 -5.73
CA LYS A 86 2.86 9.16 -4.88
C LYS A 86 1.61 9.35 -5.73
N ILE A 87 0.53 8.66 -5.38
CA ILE A 87 -0.76 8.77 -6.06
C ILE A 87 -1.68 9.73 -5.29
N ILE A 88 -1.71 9.61 -3.97
CA ILE A 88 -2.56 10.45 -3.11
C ILE A 88 -1.73 11.01 -1.96
#